data_3fb136cd664b8edd057b6c0a62567dd4
#
_entry.id   3fb136cd664b8edd057b6c0a62567dd4
#
_cell.length_a   1.000
_cell.length_b   1.000
_cell.length_c   1.000
_cell.angle_alpha   90.00
_cell.angle_beta   90.00
_cell.angle_gamma   90.00
#
_symmetry.space_group_name_H-M   'P 1'
#
loop_
_entity.id
_entity.type
_entity.pdbx_description
1 polymer ?
#
loop_
_entity_poly.entity_id
_entity_poly.type
_entity_poly.pdbx_seq_one_letter_code
_entity_poly.pdbx_strand_id
1 'polypeptide(L)'
;IETSINEELQNNLIIKSDKVEVEVSEPWNCGQFQEGKYSIKLNLEGKKTIISNKDEVGLFTREINEASKCILQGDSESSLMSHKDSLGNMLWLEKWYLETGVKYPQNIVEKSPIFSCRYEPVAKLAKSEIDGVSKKGSRLVFGCDNQTSQLHASTMFDHFYNNGGNVFDTAYIYNDGKSDQYLGEWINTNGLSKEIIVLGKGAHTPHCEPKFIKQQLEESLERLKLESLDIYCLHRDNLDTVSYTHLTLPTIPQ
;
A
#
# COMPACT_ATOMS: atom_id res chain seq x y z
N ILE A 1 -27.61 -7.18 -9.14
CA ILE A 1 -27.48 -5.86 -8.50
C ILE A 1 -27.21 -4.86 -9.61
N GLU A 2 -27.92 -3.77 -9.61
CA GLU A 2 -27.79 -2.68 -10.58
C GLU A 2 -27.52 -1.39 -9.79
N THR A 3 -26.46 -0.70 -10.13
CA THR A 3 -26.06 0.58 -9.52
C THR A 3 -25.56 1.52 -10.59
N SER A 4 -25.84 2.81 -10.46
CA SER A 4 -25.37 3.84 -11.39
C SER A 4 -25.05 5.13 -10.65
N ILE A 5 -24.04 5.86 -11.15
CA ILE A 5 -23.74 7.25 -10.76
C ILE A 5 -24.27 8.26 -11.79
N ASN A 6 -24.68 7.76 -12.97
CA ASN A 6 -25.13 8.58 -14.11
C ASN A 6 -26.65 8.53 -14.33
N GLU A 7 -27.33 7.61 -13.67
CA GLU A 7 -28.78 7.38 -13.81
C GLU A 7 -29.43 7.33 -12.43
N GLU A 8 -30.62 7.90 -12.33
CA GLU A 8 -31.42 7.81 -11.12
C GLU A 8 -32.10 6.44 -11.06
N LEU A 9 -31.61 5.57 -10.20
CA LEU A 9 -32.19 4.26 -9.93
C LEU A 9 -33.05 4.31 -8.66
N GLN A 10 -34.03 3.39 -8.58
CA GLN A 10 -34.82 3.25 -7.36
C GLN A 10 -33.93 2.78 -6.20
N ASN A 11 -33.99 3.49 -5.08
CA ASN A 11 -33.28 3.12 -3.86
C ASN A 11 -34.10 2.06 -3.09
N ASN A 12 -34.10 0.83 -3.59
CA ASN A 12 -34.73 -0.31 -2.94
C ASN A 12 -33.90 -1.58 -3.11
N LEU A 13 -34.05 -2.51 -2.18
CA LEU A 13 -33.50 -3.86 -2.28
C LEU A 13 -34.63 -4.84 -2.45
N ILE A 14 -34.61 -5.63 -3.53
CA ILE A 14 -35.58 -6.66 -3.79
C ILE A 14 -34.88 -8.02 -3.85
N ILE A 15 -35.31 -8.94 -2.99
CA ILE A 15 -34.85 -10.33 -2.97
C ILE A 15 -36.00 -11.22 -3.37
N LYS A 16 -35.81 -12.01 -4.42
CA LYS A 16 -36.85 -12.90 -4.95
C LYS A 16 -36.39 -14.35 -5.02
N SER A 17 -37.31 -15.24 -4.66
CA SER A 17 -37.25 -16.67 -4.94
C SER A 17 -38.62 -17.13 -5.42
N ASP A 18 -38.75 -18.40 -5.75
CA ASP A 18 -40.03 -18.98 -6.23
C ASP A 18 -41.19 -18.80 -5.24
N LYS A 19 -40.90 -18.69 -3.95
CA LYS A 19 -41.89 -18.64 -2.87
C LYS A 19 -41.90 -17.36 -2.07
N VAL A 20 -40.82 -16.60 -2.14
CA VAL A 20 -40.61 -15.43 -1.26
C VAL A 20 -40.14 -14.25 -2.08
N GLU A 21 -40.75 -13.10 -1.85
CA GLU A 21 -40.27 -11.81 -2.32
C GLU A 21 -40.20 -10.86 -1.11
N VAL A 22 -39.04 -10.27 -0.93
CA VAL A 22 -38.78 -9.25 0.10
C VAL A 22 -38.36 -7.97 -0.60
N GLU A 23 -39.06 -6.88 -0.32
CA GLU A 23 -38.67 -5.54 -0.78
C GLU A 23 -38.36 -4.67 0.45
N VAL A 24 -37.17 -4.10 0.50
CA VAL A 24 -36.75 -3.15 1.51
C VAL A 24 -36.64 -1.77 0.87
N SER A 25 -37.40 -0.80 1.35
CA SER A 25 -37.31 0.59 0.88
C SER A 25 -36.13 1.28 1.55
N GLU A 26 -35.42 2.12 0.78
CA GLU A 26 -34.33 2.96 1.29
C GLU A 26 -33.27 2.20 2.13
N PRO A 27 -32.77 1.02 1.67
CA PRO A 27 -31.90 0.16 2.48
C PRO A 27 -30.58 0.82 2.87
N TRP A 28 -30.10 1.76 2.04
CA TRP A 28 -28.81 2.41 2.23
C TRP A 28 -28.90 3.66 3.11
N ASN A 29 -30.04 4.32 3.08
CA ASN A 29 -30.26 5.60 3.79
C ASN A 29 -31.20 5.47 4.99
N CYS A 30 -31.69 4.26 5.28
CA CYS A 30 -32.58 3.96 6.40
C CYS A 30 -33.73 4.96 6.54
N GLY A 31 -34.31 5.40 5.42
CA GLY A 31 -35.39 6.38 5.38
C GLY A 31 -34.98 7.82 5.67
N GLN A 32 -33.70 8.17 5.70
CA GLN A 32 -33.19 9.52 6.00
C GLN A 32 -33.90 10.61 5.18
N PHE A 33 -34.13 10.35 3.89
CA PHE A 33 -34.80 11.30 2.99
C PHE A 33 -36.33 11.24 3.07
N GLN A 34 -36.90 10.33 3.87
CA GLN A 34 -38.33 10.15 4.11
C GLN A 34 -38.70 10.38 5.57
N GLU A 35 -38.07 11.31 6.23
CA GLU A 35 -38.28 11.62 7.65
C GLU A 35 -38.06 10.41 8.58
N GLY A 36 -37.14 9.53 8.23
CA GLY A 36 -36.85 8.29 8.96
C GLY A 36 -37.85 7.15 8.71
N LYS A 37 -38.77 7.29 7.77
CA LYS A 37 -39.74 6.22 7.44
C LYS A 37 -39.08 5.18 6.55
N TYR A 38 -39.25 3.91 6.89
CA TYR A 38 -38.83 2.77 6.08
C TYR A 38 -39.88 1.66 6.12
N SER A 39 -39.87 0.79 5.11
CA SER A 39 -40.77 -0.36 5.06
C SER A 39 -40.05 -1.59 4.51
N ILE A 40 -40.42 -2.74 5.06
CA ILE A 40 -40.13 -4.07 4.53
C ILE A 40 -41.42 -4.68 4.08
N LYS A 41 -41.54 -4.96 2.78
CA LYS A 41 -42.68 -5.68 2.21
C LYS A 41 -42.27 -7.14 2.02
N LEU A 42 -43.00 -8.03 2.63
CA LEU A 42 -42.80 -9.48 2.51
C LEU A 42 -44.02 -10.09 1.77
N ASN A 43 -43.75 -10.84 0.73
CA ASN A 43 -44.73 -11.69 0.07
C ASN A 43 -44.25 -13.14 0.20
N LEU A 44 -44.96 -13.93 0.99
CA LEU A 44 -44.68 -15.33 1.20
C LEU A 44 -45.85 -16.16 0.63
N GLU A 45 -45.62 -16.86 -0.47
CA GLU A 45 -46.64 -17.71 -1.14
C GLU A 45 -47.96 -16.97 -1.37
N GLY A 46 -47.89 -15.69 -1.75
CA GLY A 46 -49.06 -14.85 -1.99
C GLY A 46 -49.62 -14.11 -0.78
N LYS A 47 -49.16 -14.45 0.44
CA LYS A 47 -49.49 -13.69 1.65
C LYS A 47 -48.59 -12.48 1.80
N LYS A 48 -49.16 -11.29 1.69
CA LYS A 48 -48.45 -10.03 1.80
C LYS A 48 -48.45 -9.50 3.23
N THR A 49 -47.30 -9.12 3.73
CA THR A 49 -47.11 -8.46 5.03
C THR A 49 -46.26 -7.22 4.81
N ILE A 50 -46.62 -6.11 5.45
CA ILE A 50 -45.82 -4.87 5.42
C ILE A 50 -45.42 -4.57 6.85
N ILE A 51 -44.13 -4.46 7.07
CA ILE A 51 -43.55 -3.98 8.33
C ILE A 51 -43.07 -2.58 8.03
N SER A 52 -43.65 -1.59 8.69
CA SER A 52 -43.22 -0.20 8.55
C SER A 52 -42.90 0.39 9.92
N ASN A 53 -41.90 1.24 9.95
CA ASN A 53 -41.51 1.92 11.16
C ASN A 53 -41.00 3.33 10.82
N LYS A 54 -40.83 4.16 11.84
CA LYS A 54 -40.18 5.45 11.75
C LYS A 54 -39.04 5.47 12.74
N ASP A 55 -37.85 5.73 12.24
CA ASP A 55 -36.69 5.97 13.10
C ASP A 55 -36.53 7.48 13.32
N GLU A 56 -36.64 7.92 14.56
CA GLU A 56 -36.46 9.33 14.93
C GLU A 56 -34.97 9.67 15.20
N VAL A 57 -34.10 8.65 15.15
CA VAL A 57 -32.66 8.79 15.39
C VAL A 57 -31.95 8.99 14.04
N GLY A 58 -31.04 9.96 13.98
CA GLY A 58 -30.27 10.24 12.76
C GLY A 58 -29.45 9.04 12.28
N LEU A 59 -29.19 8.97 10.97
CA LEU A 59 -28.59 7.86 10.27
C LEU A 59 -27.37 7.27 10.99
N PHE A 60 -26.42 8.11 11.37
CA PHE A 60 -25.16 7.66 12.01
C PHE A 60 -25.24 7.64 13.56
N THR A 61 -26.33 8.07 14.15
CA THR A 61 -26.43 8.18 15.63
C THR A 61 -26.36 6.81 16.29
N ARG A 62 -26.93 5.77 15.67
CA ARG A 62 -26.88 4.39 16.17
C ARG A 62 -25.46 3.83 16.14
N GLU A 63 -24.72 4.09 15.08
CA GLU A 63 -23.32 3.67 14.93
C GLU A 63 -22.43 4.37 15.97
N ILE A 64 -22.60 5.70 16.12
CA ILE A 64 -21.87 6.49 17.11
C ILE A 64 -22.17 6.01 18.53
N ASN A 65 -23.43 5.76 18.85
CA ASN A 65 -23.84 5.27 20.17
C ASN A 65 -23.27 3.90 20.48
N GLU A 66 -23.32 2.98 19.50
CA GLU A 66 -22.75 1.63 19.68
C GLU A 66 -21.22 1.66 19.80
N ALA A 67 -20.55 2.44 18.98
CA ALA A 67 -19.10 2.62 19.09
C ALA A 67 -18.71 3.23 20.45
N SER A 68 -19.44 4.23 20.89
CA SER A 68 -19.23 4.87 22.21
C SER A 68 -19.42 3.88 23.36
N LYS A 69 -20.45 3.04 23.26
CA LYS A 69 -20.73 1.98 24.25
C LYS A 69 -19.58 0.97 24.31
N CYS A 70 -19.12 0.47 23.16
CA CYS A 70 -17.98 -0.46 23.09
C CYS A 70 -16.72 0.17 23.72
N ILE A 71 -16.41 1.42 23.39
CA ILE A 71 -15.25 2.14 23.96
C ILE A 71 -15.37 2.24 25.50
N LEU A 72 -16.54 2.62 26.02
CA LEU A 72 -16.76 2.72 27.47
C LEU A 72 -16.69 1.39 28.19
N GLN A 73 -17.02 0.29 27.53
CA GLN A 73 -16.96 -1.06 28.06
C GLN A 73 -15.57 -1.72 27.89
N GLY A 74 -14.69 -1.13 27.10
CA GLY A 74 -13.37 -1.68 26.77
C GLY A 74 -13.45 -2.80 25.73
N ASP A 75 -14.56 -2.91 24.99
CA ASP A 75 -14.73 -3.90 23.94
C ASP A 75 -13.97 -3.48 22.69
N SER A 76 -13.30 -4.42 22.03
CA SER A 76 -12.55 -4.18 20.78
C SER A 76 -13.41 -4.24 19.53
N GLU A 77 -14.63 -4.75 19.62
CA GLU A 77 -15.61 -4.83 18.53
C GLU A 77 -17.04 -4.78 19.06
N SER A 78 -17.96 -4.41 18.17
CA SER A 78 -19.39 -4.45 18.48
C SER A 78 -19.98 -5.84 18.21
N SER A 79 -20.88 -6.30 19.08
CA SER A 79 -21.66 -7.52 18.83
C SER A 79 -22.68 -7.37 17.68
N LEU A 80 -23.00 -6.14 17.27
CA LEU A 80 -23.90 -5.85 16.15
C LEU A 80 -23.17 -5.81 14.81
N MET A 81 -21.86 -5.56 14.80
CA MET A 81 -21.00 -5.55 13.63
C MET A 81 -19.60 -5.95 14.05
N SER A 82 -19.32 -7.24 14.05
CA SER A 82 -18.04 -7.80 14.44
C SER A 82 -16.95 -7.59 13.38
N HIS A 83 -15.68 -7.78 13.75
CA HIS A 83 -14.58 -7.82 12.77
C HIS A 83 -14.81 -8.90 11.70
N LYS A 84 -15.43 -10.02 12.07
CA LYS A 84 -15.80 -11.09 11.12
C LYS A 84 -16.85 -10.63 10.12
N ASP A 85 -17.84 -9.87 10.55
CA ASP A 85 -18.87 -9.31 9.67
C ASP A 85 -18.26 -8.30 8.70
N SER A 86 -17.38 -7.43 9.20
CA SER A 86 -16.65 -6.47 8.39
C SER A 86 -15.78 -7.15 7.34
N LEU A 87 -15.03 -8.18 7.72
CA LEU A 87 -14.22 -8.97 6.80
C LEU A 87 -15.08 -9.69 5.77
N GLY A 88 -16.18 -10.31 6.20
CA GLY A 88 -17.13 -10.98 5.31
C GLY A 88 -17.71 -10.02 4.27
N ASN A 89 -18.06 -8.82 4.71
CA ASN A 89 -18.58 -7.77 3.82
C ASN A 89 -17.54 -7.34 2.77
N MET A 90 -16.31 -7.13 3.18
CA MET A 90 -15.21 -6.79 2.25
C MET A 90 -14.92 -7.91 1.25
N LEU A 91 -14.93 -9.17 1.68
CA LEU A 91 -14.74 -10.32 0.78
C LEU A 91 -15.85 -10.42 -0.27
N TRP A 92 -17.09 -10.14 0.09
CA TRP A 92 -18.19 -10.11 -0.87
C TRP A 92 -18.11 -8.93 -1.84
N LEU A 93 -17.70 -7.75 -1.36
CA LEU A 93 -17.47 -6.59 -2.21
C LEU A 93 -16.32 -6.85 -3.20
N GLU A 94 -15.23 -7.47 -2.77
CA GLU A 94 -14.13 -7.85 -3.63
C GLU A 94 -14.58 -8.86 -4.70
N LYS A 95 -15.32 -9.90 -4.31
CA LYS A 95 -15.88 -10.88 -5.24
C LYS A 95 -16.78 -10.21 -6.27
N TRP A 96 -17.68 -9.35 -5.84
CA TRP A 96 -18.55 -8.60 -6.74
C TRP A 96 -17.74 -7.71 -7.69
N TYR A 97 -16.74 -7.01 -7.15
CA TYR A 97 -15.83 -6.19 -7.94
C TYR A 97 -15.13 -7.01 -9.04
N LEU A 98 -14.62 -8.19 -8.71
CA LEU A 98 -13.95 -9.09 -9.67
C LEU A 98 -14.94 -9.58 -10.76
N GLU A 99 -16.16 -9.90 -10.40
CA GLU A 99 -17.21 -10.35 -11.32
C GLU A 99 -17.64 -9.24 -12.30
N THR A 100 -17.60 -7.98 -11.90
CA THR A 100 -17.93 -6.84 -12.78
C THR A 100 -16.87 -6.56 -13.84
N GLY A 101 -15.65 -7.10 -13.68
CA GLY A 101 -14.51 -6.85 -14.55
C GLY A 101 -13.99 -5.40 -14.53
N VAL A 102 -14.49 -4.55 -13.65
CA VAL A 102 -14.01 -3.17 -13.48
C VAL A 102 -12.60 -3.21 -12.90
N LYS A 103 -11.72 -2.41 -13.45
CA LYS A 103 -10.34 -2.23 -12.96
C LYS A 103 -10.12 -0.75 -12.66
N TYR A 104 -9.91 -0.43 -11.40
CA TYR A 104 -9.48 0.91 -11.03
C TYR A 104 -7.96 1.06 -11.23
N PRO A 105 -7.47 2.25 -11.59
CA PRO A 105 -6.03 2.50 -11.72
C PRO A 105 -5.23 2.11 -10.46
N GLN A 106 -5.83 2.25 -9.28
CA GLN A 106 -5.23 1.92 -7.98
C GLN A 106 -4.99 0.40 -7.81
N ASN A 107 -5.74 -0.42 -8.53
CA ASN A 107 -5.60 -1.88 -8.47
C ASN A 107 -4.57 -2.41 -9.48
N ILE A 108 -4.04 -1.54 -10.33
CA ILE A 108 -2.95 -1.86 -11.23
C ILE A 108 -1.67 -1.46 -10.51
N VAL A 109 -0.93 -2.45 -10.01
CA VAL A 109 0.26 -2.23 -9.16
C VAL A 109 1.26 -1.25 -9.79
N GLU A 110 1.47 -1.38 -11.11
CA GLU A 110 2.37 -0.51 -11.88
C GLU A 110 1.87 0.93 -12.05
N LYS A 111 0.58 1.16 -11.79
CA LYS A 111 -0.07 2.48 -11.93
C LYS A 111 -0.63 3.00 -10.61
N SER A 112 -0.44 2.26 -9.52
CA SER A 112 -0.88 2.70 -8.20
C SER A 112 -0.15 3.97 -7.82
N PRO A 113 -0.85 5.00 -7.33
CA PRO A 113 -0.18 6.18 -6.84
C PRO A 113 0.72 5.82 -5.66
N ILE A 114 1.89 6.44 -5.62
CA ILE A 114 2.78 6.29 -4.48
C ILE A 114 2.26 7.20 -3.39
N PHE A 115 1.82 6.60 -2.30
CA PHE A 115 1.39 7.34 -1.12
C PHE A 115 2.59 7.58 -0.21
N SER A 116 2.73 8.81 0.24
CA SER A 116 3.67 9.16 1.29
C SER A 116 2.92 9.36 2.60
N CYS A 117 3.20 8.51 3.56
CA CYS A 117 2.62 8.60 4.90
C CYS A 117 3.63 9.26 5.84
N ARG A 118 3.54 10.59 5.98
CA ARG A 118 4.42 11.36 6.88
C ARG A 118 3.80 11.46 8.26
N TYR A 119 4.61 11.15 9.28
CA TYR A 119 4.25 11.32 10.69
C TYR A 119 5.49 11.68 11.51
N GLU A 120 5.30 12.28 12.67
CA GLU A 120 6.39 12.57 13.60
C GLU A 120 6.60 11.38 14.54
N PRO A 121 7.72 10.68 14.47
CA PRO A 121 7.98 9.55 15.34
C PRO A 121 8.33 9.99 16.77
N VAL A 122 8.07 9.13 17.74
CA VAL A 122 8.42 9.34 19.14
C VAL A 122 9.94 9.39 19.35
N ALA A 123 10.69 8.60 18.57
CA ALA A 123 12.15 8.57 18.61
C ALA A 123 12.71 8.45 17.18
N LYS A 124 13.86 9.06 16.94
CA LYS A 124 14.54 9.00 15.65
C LYS A 124 15.82 8.18 15.75
N LEU A 125 16.12 7.43 14.68
CA LEU A 125 17.36 6.70 14.53
C LEU A 125 18.57 7.67 14.59
N ALA A 126 19.58 7.29 15.34
CA ALA A 126 20.83 8.04 15.38
C ALA A 126 21.55 7.98 14.02
N LYS A 127 22.18 9.08 13.64
CA LYS A 127 22.99 9.22 12.42
C LYS A 127 24.47 9.36 12.76
N SER A 128 25.33 8.92 11.87
CA SER A 128 26.81 9.05 11.97
C SER A 128 27.39 9.49 10.64
N GLU A 129 28.60 10.01 10.69
CA GLU A 129 29.42 10.24 9.50
C GLU A 129 29.78 8.88 8.87
N ILE A 130 29.88 8.87 7.55
CA ILE A 130 30.38 7.75 6.75
C ILE A 130 31.52 8.31 5.90
N ASP A 131 32.71 7.74 6.03
CA ASP A 131 33.87 8.20 5.30
C ASP A 131 33.62 8.20 3.79
N GLY A 132 33.90 9.33 3.14
CA GLY A 132 33.71 9.52 1.71
C GLY A 132 32.27 9.85 1.30
N VAL A 133 31.28 9.88 2.22
CA VAL A 133 29.90 10.26 1.95
C VAL A 133 29.59 11.62 2.59
N SER A 134 29.10 12.56 1.80
CA SER A 134 28.80 13.92 2.29
C SER A 134 27.60 14.02 3.22
N LYS A 135 26.73 13.00 3.22
CA LYS A 135 25.51 12.93 4.02
C LYS A 135 25.75 12.11 5.29
N LYS A 136 25.13 12.51 6.41
CA LYS A 136 25.11 11.66 7.61
C LYS A 136 24.14 10.50 7.43
N GLY A 137 24.62 9.27 7.61
CA GLY A 137 23.82 8.06 7.47
C GLY A 137 23.19 7.59 8.78
N SER A 138 21.98 7.05 8.72
CA SER A 138 21.40 6.33 9.84
C SER A 138 22.23 5.10 10.20
N ARG A 139 22.31 4.81 11.52
CA ARG A 139 23.08 3.65 12.02
C ARG A 139 22.44 2.31 11.71
N LEU A 140 21.19 2.33 11.25
CA LEU A 140 20.52 1.18 10.64
C LEU A 140 20.41 1.42 9.14
N VAL A 141 20.55 0.33 8.40
CA VAL A 141 20.43 0.29 6.93
C VAL A 141 19.22 -0.54 6.57
N PHE A 142 18.43 -0.06 5.65
CA PHE A 142 17.22 -0.77 5.18
C PHE A 142 17.57 -1.64 3.96
N GLY A 143 17.32 -2.95 4.05
CA GLY A 143 17.49 -3.88 2.92
C GLY A 143 16.28 -3.88 1.99
N CYS A 144 16.52 -3.70 0.68
CA CYS A 144 15.49 -3.57 -0.35
C CYS A 144 15.23 -4.85 -1.14
N ASP A 145 15.45 -6.03 -0.59
CA ASP A 145 15.35 -7.31 -1.31
C ASP A 145 14.00 -8.04 -1.17
N ASN A 146 13.16 -7.64 -0.21
CA ASN A 146 11.95 -8.38 0.15
C ASN A 146 10.63 -7.67 -0.23
N GLN A 147 10.67 -6.55 -0.92
CA GLN A 147 9.48 -5.82 -1.32
C GLN A 147 8.86 -6.45 -2.56
N THR A 148 7.58 -6.79 -2.47
CA THR A 148 6.86 -7.52 -3.53
C THR A 148 6.12 -6.61 -4.51
N SER A 149 5.99 -5.33 -4.17
CA SER A 149 5.31 -4.32 -4.99
C SER A 149 5.78 -2.92 -4.64
N GLN A 150 5.50 -1.93 -5.49
CA GLN A 150 5.79 -0.53 -5.23
C GLN A 150 5.09 -0.03 -3.96
N LEU A 151 3.83 -0.41 -3.76
CA LEU A 151 3.06 0.00 -2.57
C LEU A 151 3.67 -0.56 -1.29
N HIS A 152 4.04 -1.84 -1.30
CA HIS A 152 4.74 -2.47 -0.17
C HIS A 152 6.07 -1.76 0.11
N ALA A 153 6.87 -1.55 -0.92
CA ALA A 153 8.16 -0.84 -0.82
C ALA A 153 7.98 0.57 -0.24
N SER A 154 7.08 1.37 -0.82
CA SER A 154 6.85 2.75 -0.38
C SER A 154 6.39 2.83 1.06
N THR A 155 5.50 1.93 1.50
CA THR A 155 5.03 1.87 2.89
C THR A 155 6.18 1.58 3.86
N MET A 156 7.03 0.62 3.52
CA MET A 156 8.18 0.25 4.36
C MET A 156 9.24 1.36 4.37
N PHE A 157 9.51 1.98 3.22
CA PHE A 157 10.47 3.06 3.09
C PHE A 157 10.01 4.32 3.85
N ASP A 158 8.73 4.68 3.76
CA ASP A 158 8.14 5.78 4.53
C ASP A 158 8.29 5.54 6.04
N HIS A 159 7.98 4.32 6.50
CA HIS A 159 8.12 3.99 7.91
C HIS A 159 9.57 4.14 8.38
N PHE A 160 10.52 3.58 7.65
CA PHE A 160 11.94 3.68 7.98
C PHE A 160 12.43 5.13 7.96
N TYR A 161 12.09 5.89 6.92
CA TYR A 161 12.47 7.29 6.76
C TYR A 161 11.86 8.19 7.85
N ASN A 162 10.58 8.04 8.16
CA ASN A 162 9.91 8.80 9.21
C ASN A 162 10.58 8.59 10.58
N ASN A 163 11.11 7.39 10.84
CA ASN A 163 11.88 7.08 12.05
C ASN A 163 13.34 7.52 11.99
N GLY A 164 13.74 8.32 11.01
CA GLY A 164 15.07 8.90 10.87
C GLY A 164 16.05 8.08 10.05
N GLY A 165 15.61 6.97 9.46
CA GLY A 165 16.39 6.16 8.54
C GLY A 165 16.60 6.87 7.21
N ASN A 166 17.80 6.78 6.64
CA ASN A 166 18.09 7.35 5.34
C ASN A 166 19.16 6.58 4.55
N VAL A 167 19.56 5.40 5.00
CA VAL A 167 20.48 4.53 4.28
C VAL A 167 19.72 3.31 3.78
N PHE A 168 19.73 3.11 2.47
CA PHE A 168 19.03 2.01 1.79
C PHE A 168 20.03 1.16 1.02
N ASP A 169 19.96 -0.15 1.26
CA ASP A 169 20.79 -1.18 0.66
C ASP A 169 20.03 -1.88 -0.45
N THR A 170 20.41 -1.67 -1.69
CA THR A 170 19.85 -2.33 -2.86
C THR A 170 20.92 -3.10 -3.63
N ALA A 171 20.51 -3.86 -4.63
CA ALA A 171 21.43 -4.56 -5.52
C ALA A 171 20.83 -4.75 -6.91
N TYR A 172 21.71 -4.76 -7.90
CA TYR A 172 21.39 -5.02 -9.30
C TYR A 172 20.45 -6.22 -9.52
N ILE A 173 20.65 -7.30 -8.74
CA ILE A 173 19.91 -8.56 -8.88
C ILE A 173 18.65 -8.64 -7.99
N TYR A 174 18.43 -7.73 -7.05
CA TYR A 174 17.29 -7.82 -6.14
C TYR A 174 15.97 -7.70 -6.88
N ASN A 175 15.11 -8.72 -6.74
CA ASN A 175 13.82 -8.82 -7.44
C ASN A 175 13.94 -8.58 -8.95
N ASP A 176 14.98 -9.11 -9.60
CA ASP A 176 15.26 -8.92 -11.04
C ASP A 176 15.34 -7.42 -11.42
N GLY A 177 15.91 -6.59 -10.55
CA GLY A 177 16.07 -5.16 -10.71
C GLY A 177 14.87 -4.31 -10.29
N LYS A 178 13.76 -4.91 -9.86
CA LYS A 178 12.57 -4.18 -9.40
C LYS A 178 12.84 -3.43 -8.10
N SER A 179 13.73 -3.93 -7.24
CA SER A 179 14.10 -3.23 -6.01
C SER A 179 14.71 -1.87 -6.29
N ASP A 180 15.59 -1.76 -7.28
CA ASP A 180 16.14 -0.48 -7.74
C ASP A 180 15.01 0.43 -8.26
N GLN A 181 14.09 -0.11 -9.05
CA GLN A 181 12.95 0.66 -9.58
C GLN A 181 12.05 1.19 -8.46
N TYR A 182 11.71 0.34 -7.48
CA TYR A 182 10.87 0.73 -6.34
C TYR A 182 11.52 1.83 -5.50
N LEU A 183 12.81 1.68 -5.21
CA LEU A 183 13.54 2.66 -4.42
C LEU A 183 13.68 3.99 -5.18
N GLY A 184 14.05 3.94 -6.45
CA GLY A 184 14.20 5.10 -7.31
C GLY A 184 12.89 5.87 -7.47
N GLU A 185 11.80 5.18 -7.72
CA GLU A 185 10.48 5.80 -7.83
C GLU A 185 10.06 6.49 -6.53
N TRP A 186 10.29 5.84 -5.40
CA TRP A 186 9.99 6.40 -4.09
C TRP A 186 10.85 7.64 -3.78
N ILE A 187 12.17 7.59 -4.03
CA ILE A 187 13.08 8.73 -3.82
C ILE A 187 12.66 9.92 -4.67
N ASN A 188 12.39 9.70 -5.96
CA ASN A 188 12.08 10.77 -6.90
C ASN A 188 10.70 11.39 -6.63
N THR A 189 9.68 10.58 -6.37
CA THR A 189 8.33 11.07 -6.05
C THR A 189 8.31 11.93 -4.79
N ASN A 190 9.15 11.59 -3.81
CA ASN A 190 9.24 12.34 -2.55
C ASN A 190 10.28 13.46 -2.56
N GLY A 191 11.05 13.63 -3.63
CA GLY A 191 12.10 14.64 -3.74
C GLY A 191 13.28 14.46 -2.78
N LEU A 192 13.62 13.19 -2.44
CA LEU A 192 14.55 12.85 -1.35
C LEU A 192 15.99 12.57 -1.83
N SER A 193 16.33 12.78 -3.08
CA SER A 193 17.65 12.44 -3.64
C SER A 193 18.84 13.06 -2.88
N LYS A 194 18.63 14.22 -2.26
CA LYS A 194 19.66 14.90 -1.46
C LYS A 194 19.77 14.41 -0.01
N GLU A 195 18.80 13.63 0.46
CA GLU A 195 18.72 13.19 1.86
C GLU A 195 19.04 11.71 2.03
N ILE A 196 18.66 10.90 1.03
CA ILE A 196 18.85 9.45 1.03
C ILE A 196 20.26 9.09 0.62
N ILE A 197 20.83 8.12 1.30
CA ILE A 197 22.08 7.46 0.96
C ILE A 197 21.72 6.11 0.34
N VAL A 198 22.12 5.90 -0.91
CA VAL A 198 21.90 4.64 -1.60
C VAL A 198 23.22 3.86 -1.65
N LEU A 199 23.19 2.67 -1.02
CA LEU A 199 24.23 1.66 -1.16
C LEU A 199 23.77 0.65 -2.22
N GLY A 200 24.37 0.72 -3.40
CA GLY A 200 24.14 -0.22 -4.49
C GLY A 200 25.15 -1.35 -4.50
N LYS A 201 24.77 -2.49 -5.05
CA LYS A 201 25.65 -3.65 -5.21
C LYS A 201 25.54 -4.25 -6.60
N GLY A 202 26.68 -4.58 -7.19
CA GLY A 202 26.78 -5.35 -8.43
C GLY A 202 27.87 -6.40 -8.36
N ALA A 203 28.24 -6.96 -9.48
CA ALA A 203 29.25 -8.02 -9.57
C ALA A 203 28.88 -9.26 -8.73
N HIS A 204 27.66 -9.77 -8.91
CA HIS A 204 27.27 -11.08 -8.38
C HIS A 204 27.80 -12.20 -9.26
N THR A 205 28.28 -13.29 -8.65
CA THR A 205 28.71 -14.50 -9.37
C THR A 205 27.63 -14.98 -10.36
N PRO A 206 28.00 -15.31 -11.62
CA PRO A 206 29.34 -15.42 -12.20
C PRO A 206 29.90 -14.09 -12.78
N HIS A 207 29.16 -13.00 -12.75
CA HIS A 207 29.46 -11.73 -13.43
C HIS A 207 30.30 -10.77 -12.57
N CYS A 208 31.46 -11.22 -12.11
CA CYS A 208 32.35 -10.43 -11.27
C CYS A 208 33.47 -9.70 -12.03
N GLU A 209 33.51 -9.76 -13.36
CA GLU A 209 34.52 -9.10 -14.18
C GLU A 209 34.26 -7.58 -14.28
N PRO A 210 35.32 -6.76 -14.47
CA PRO A 210 35.23 -5.28 -14.51
C PRO A 210 34.19 -4.73 -15.50
N LYS A 211 34.04 -5.40 -16.66
CA LYS A 211 33.04 -5.00 -17.67
C LYS A 211 31.60 -5.07 -17.15
N PHE A 212 31.29 -6.10 -16.33
CA PHE A 212 29.97 -6.27 -15.74
C PHE A 212 29.75 -5.30 -14.58
N ILE A 213 30.78 -4.93 -13.83
CA ILE A 213 30.68 -3.94 -12.76
C ILE A 213 30.16 -2.62 -13.32
N LYS A 214 30.77 -2.13 -14.40
CA LYS A 214 30.36 -0.89 -15.05
C LYS A 214 28.93 -1.00 -15.60
N GLN A 215 28.65 -2.04 -16.37
CA GLN A 215 27.34 -2.25 -16.96
C GLN A 215 26.23 -2.30 -15.90
N GLN A 216 26.42 -3.11 -14.84
CA GLN A 216 25.42 -3.27 -13.79
C GLN A 216 25.22 -1.99 -12.97
N LEU A 217 26.28 -1.18 -12.77
CA LEU A 217 26.16 0.12 -12.15
C LEU A 217 25.33 1.08 -13.01
N GLU A 218 25.60 1.14 -14.32
CA GLU A 218 24.88 2.01 -15.26
C GLU A 218 23.40 1.62 -15.33
N GLU A 219 23.08 0.32 -15.43
CA GLU A 219 21.70 -0.17 -15.42
C GLU A 219 20.99 0.09 -14.07
N SER A 220 21.69 -0.06 -12.93
CA SER A 220 21.13 0.27 -11.62
C SER A 220 20.81 1.77 -11.49
N LEU A 221 21.69 2.64 -11.97
CA LEU A 221 21.46 4.10 -11.99
C LEU A 221 20.25 4.47 -12.85
N GLU A 222 20.08 3.82 -14.01
CA GLU A 222 18.91 4.01 -14.87
C GLU A 222 17.61 3.59 -14.16
N ARG A 223 17.58 2.41 -13.50
CA ARG A 223 16.43 1.91 -12.74
C ARG A 223 16.09 2.80 -11.56
N LEU A 224 17.09 3.26 -10.83
CA LEU A 224 16.98 4.19 -9.70
C LEU A 224 16.61 5.62 -10.14
N LYS A 225 16.82 5.96 -11.41
CA LYS A 225 16.67 7.32 -11.94
C LYS A 225 17.53 8.33 -11.16
N LEU A 226 18.75 7.93 -10.81
CA LEU A 226 19.75 8.74 -10.09
C LEU A 226 20.98 8.95 -10.95
N GLU A 227 21.66 10.08 -10.74
CA GLU A 227 22.91 10.40 -11.46
C GLU A 227 24.12 9.68 -10.85
N SER A 228 24.06 9.35 -9.56
CA SER A 228 25.14 8.68 -8.83
C SER A 228 24.61 7.90 -7.63
N LEU A 229 25.38 6.92 -7.18
CA LEU A 229 25.21 6.26 -5.89
C LEU A 229 26.17 6.86 -4.86
N ASP A 230 25.77 6.88 -3.60
CA ASP A 230 26.64 7.33 -2.51
C ASP A 230 27.70 6.27 -2.16
N ILE A 231 27.32 4.99 -2.23
CA ILE A 231 28.18 3.85 -1.95
C ILE A 231 27.90 2.76 -2.99
N TYR A 232 28.95 2.15 -3.50
CA TYR A 232 28.83 0.99 -4.39
C TYR A 232 29.76 -0.13 -3.93
N CYS A 233 29.21 -1.35 -3.79
CA CYS A 233 29.93 -2.53 -3.32
C CYS A 233 29.90 -3.66 -4.36
N LEU A 234 30.92 -4.49 -4.36
CA LEU A 234 30.89 -5.79 -5.03
C LEU A 234 29.98 -6.71 -4.21
N HIS A 235 29.02 -7.37 -4.89
CA HIS A 235 27.98 -8.14 -4.20
C HIS A 235 28.48 -9.51 -3.74
N ARG A 236 29.35 -10.13 -4.53
CA ARG A 236 29.93 -11.44 -4.25
C ARG A 236 31.39 -11.46 -4.67
N ASP A 237 32.13 -12.31 -3.98
CA ASP A 237 33.47 -12.70 -4.36
C ASP A 237 33.42 -13.86 -5.35
N ASN A 238 34.41 -13.93 -6.25
CA ASN A 238 34.63 -15.05 -7.14
C ASN A 238 36.13 -15.35 -7.21
N LEU A 239 36.54 -16.47 -6.62
CA LEU A 239 37.95 -16.87 -6.53
C LEU A 239 38.59 -17.10 -7.91
N ASP A 240 37.78 -17.43 -8.93
CA ASP A 240 38.25 -17.65 -10.30
C ASP A 240 38.39 -16.31 -11.07
N THR A 241 37.91 -15.22 -10.54
CA THR A 241 37.93 -13.90 -11.18
C THR A 241 38.46 -12.84 -10.22
N VAL A 242 39.72 -12.49 -10.37
CA VAL A 242 40.42 -11.49 -9.53
C VAL A 242 40.20 -10.09 -10.10
N SER A 243 38.94 -9.68 -10.25
CA SER A 243 38.59 -8.41 -10.91
C SER A 243 38.98 -7.18 -10.10
N TYR A 244 38.94 -7.27 -8.78
CA TYR A 244 39.19 -6.12 -7.89
C TYR A 244 40.68 -5.83 -7.64
N THR A 245 41.58 -6.76 -7.85
CA THR A 245 43.03 -6.49 -7.72
C THR A 245 43.59 -5.59 -8.84
N HIS A 246 42.83 -5.37 -9.90
CA HIS A 246 43.17 -4.53 -11.04
C HIS A 246 42.29 -3.30 -11.19
N LEU A 247 41.33 -3.09 -10.28
CA LEU A 247 40.53 -1.87 -10.21
C LEU A 247 41.40 -0.76 -9.62
N THR A 248 42.07 -0.03 -10.49
CA THR A 248 42.49 1.33 -10.12
C THR A 248 41.24 2.17 -10.09
N LEU A 249 40.71 2.44 -8.88
CA LEU A 249 39.65 3.43 -8.72
C LEU A 249 40.19 4.74 -9.30
N PRO A 250 39.45 5.46 -10.16
CA PRO A 250 39.87 6.78 -10.57
C PRO A 250 40.01 7.63 -9.31
N THR A 251 41.24 8.07 -9.03
CA THR A 251 41.50 9.07 -8.00
C THR A 251 40.70 10.30 -8.39
N ILE A 252 39.69 10.66 -7.60
CA ILE A 252 39.02 11.94 -7.73
C ILE A 252 40.08 13.00 -7.51
N PRO A 253 40.35 13.91 -8.48
CA PRO A 253 41.25 15.02 -8.23
C PRO A 253 40.69 15.83 -7.05
N GLN A 254 41.52 16.02 -6.04
CA GLN A 254 41.21 16.92 -4.93
C GLN A 254 41.17 18.37 -5.41
#